data_c2bb5cce1b583ef05767925a9505d17a
#
_entry.id   c2bb5cce1b583ef05767925a9505d17a
#
_cell.length_a   1.000
_cell.length_b   1.000
_cell.length_c   1.000
_cell.angle_alpha   90.00
_cell.angle_beta   90.00
_cell.angle_gamma   90.00
#
_symmetry.space_group_name_H-M   'P 1'
#
loop_
_entity.id
_entity.type
_entity.pdbx_description
1 polymer ?
#
loop_
_entity_poly.entity_id
_entity_poly.type
_entity_poly.pdbx_seq_one_letter_code
_entity_poly.pdbx_strand_id
1 'polypeptide(L)'
;MLTFDTFYPSDIHITDQTLLLNIETTGLSPRNAFVFMIGLGWQEEKGWHFQCLLAEKKMDERELMQSFQQILENFSQGSGC
;
A
#
# COMPACT_ATOMS: atom_id res chain seq x y z
N MET A 1 -9.58 -0.98 -10.98
CA MET A 1 -8.81 -0.60 -9.77
C MET A 1 -8.19 0.77 -9.96
N LEU A 2 -8.19 1.56 -8.91
CA LEU A 2 -7.59 2.90 -8.92
C LEU A 2 -6.32 2.90 -8.06
N THR A 3 -5.34 3.71 -8.45
CA THR A 3 -4.11 3.87 -7.69
C THR A 3 -3.84 5.36 -7.52
N PHE A 4 -3.55 5.76 -6.28
CA PHE A 4 -3.26 7.14 -5.93
C PHE A 4 -1.88 7.22 -5.27
N ASP A 5 -1.11 8.22 -5.66
CA ASP A 5 0.22 8.44 -5.11
C ASP A 5 0.32 9.85 -4.54
N THR A 6 0.97 9.95 -3.38
CA THR A 6 1.21 11.24 -2.73
C THR A 6 2.60 11.22 -2.12
N PHE A 7 3.31 12.34 -2.21
CA PHE A 7 4.61 12.49 -1.61
C PHE A 7 4.61 13.69 -0.68
N TYR A 8 5.13 13.48 0.54
CA TYR A 8 5.28 14.55 1.54
C TYR A 8 6.75 14.77 1.82
N PRO A 9 7.29 15.94 1.46
CA PRO A 9 8.68 16.27 1.82
C PRO A 9 8.86 16.31 3.34
N SER A 10 9.96 15.80 3.82
CA SER A 10 10.25 15.78 5.26
C SER A 10 11.75 15.70 5.49
N ASP A 11 12.24 16.43 6.48
CA ASP A 11 13.60 16.34 6.94
C ASP A 11 13.78 15.32 8.07
N ILE A 12 12.65 14.77 8.52
CA ILE A 12 12.65 13.79 9.61
C ILE A 12 12.88 12.41 9.00
N HIS A 13 13.93 11.74 9.46
CA HIS A 13 14.29 10.42 8.97
C HIS A 13 14.16 9.38 10.07
N ILE A 14 13.55 8.26 9.72
CA ILE A 14 13.53 7.08 10.57
C ILE A 14 14.71 6.22 10.13
N THR A 15 15.53 5.78 11.09
CA THR A 15 16.71 4.98 10.76
C THR A 15 16.38 3.57 10.33
N ASP A 16 15.23 3.07 10.79
CA ASP A 16 14.78 1.72 10.41
C ASP A 16 13.91 1.79 9.19
N GLN A 17 13.98 0.72 8.41
CA GLN A 17 13.15 0.57 7.25
C GLN A 17 11.73 0.20 7.69
N THR A 18 10.80 1.09 7.43
CA THR A 18 9.42 0.91 7.91
C THR A 18 8.44 1.06 6.76
N LEU A 19 7.54 0.10 6.67
CA LEU A 19 6.41 0.16 5.76
C LEU A 19 5.14 0.36 6.58
N LEU A 20 4.47 1.47 6.37
CA LEU A 20 3.17 1.72 6.99
C LEU A 20 2.10 1.05 6.15
N LEU A 21 1.14 0.41 6.81
CA LEU A 21 0.12 -0.37 6.11
C LEU A 21 -1.24 -0.14 6.74
N ASN A 22 -2.23 0.11 5.89
CA ASN A 22 -3.63 0.19 6.29
C ASN A 22 -4.47 -0.61 5.30
N ILE A 23 -5.30 -1.52 5.81
CA ILE A 23 -6.16 -2.37 4.97
C ILE A 23 -7.60 -2.19 5.41
N GLU A 24 -8.48 -1.92 4.44
CA GLU A 24 -9.90 -1.77 4.69
C GLU A 24 -10.68 -2.84 3.93
N THR A 25 -11.72 -3.38 4.56
CA THR A 25 -12.60 -4.38 3.94
C THR A 25 -14.02 -3.87 3.92
N THR A 26 -14.85 -4.49 3.08
CA THR A 26 -16.24 -4.05 2.92
C THR A 26 -17.16 -4.49 4.05
N GLY A 27 -16.73 -5.44 4.88
CA GLY A 27 -17.57 -5.88 5.98
C GLY A 27 -16.99 -7.09 6.70
N LEU A 28 -17.79 -7.62 7.63
CA LEU A 28 -17.36 -8.70 8.52
C LEU A 28 -17.74 -10.08 8.01
N SER A 29 -18.56 -10.18 6.96
CA SER A 29 -19.00 -11.47 6.44
C SER A 29 -17.93 -12.10 5.58
N PRO A 30 -17.39 -13.28 5.96
CA PRO A 30 -16.32 -13.91 5.19
C PRO A 30 -16.74 -14.29 3.76
N ARG A 31 -18.03 -14.47 3.52
CA ARG A 31 -18.51 -14.89 2.20
C ARG A 31 -18.54 -13.75 1.19
N ASN A 32 -18.93 -12.57 1.65
CA ASN A 32 -19.22 -11.46 0.74
C ASN A 32 -18.24 -10.31 0.89
N ALA A 33 -17.45 -10.30 1.96
CA ALA A 33 -16.50 -9.25 2.19
C ALA A 33 -15.30 -9.40 1.28
N PHE A 34 -14.74 -8.27 0.87
CA PHE A 34 -13.49 -8.26 0.13
C PHE A 34 -12.65 -7.06 0.56
N VAL A 35 -11.35 -7.16 0.37
CA VAL A 35 -10.45 -6.05 0.61
C VAL A 35 -10.64 -5.04 -0.50
N PHE A 36 -11.03 -3.82 -0.15
CA PHE A 36 -11.28 -2.81 -1.16
C PHE A 36 -10.24 -1.69 -1.16
N MET A 37 -9.47 -1.54 -0.10
CA MET A 37 -8.44 -0.50 -0.04
C MET A 37 -7.21 -1.01 0.68
N ILE A 38 -6.05 -0.72 0.13
CA ILE A 38 -4.77 -0.93 0.79
C ILE A 38 -3.99 0.37 0.69
N GLY A 39 -3.68 0.94 1.84
CA GLY A 39 -2.83 2.12 1.92
C GLY A 39 -1.44 1.73 2.36
N LEU A 40 -0.43 2.26 1.70
CA LEU A 40 0.97 1.99 2.00
C LEU A 40 1.73 3.31 2.14
N GLY A 41 2.72 3.30 3.03
CA GLY A 41 3.58 4.45 3.17
C GLY A 41 4.99 4.00 3.48
N TRP A 42 5.97 4.63 2.86
CA TRP A 42 7.37 4.33 3.12
C TRP A 42 8.20 5.59 3.00
N GLN A 43 9.34 5.59 3.67
CA GLN A 43 10.22 6.74 3.66
C GLN A 43 11.18 6.64 2.49
N GLU A 44 11.33 7.75 1.79
CA GLU A 44 12.32 7.93 0.75
C GLU A 44 13.31 8.98 1.19
N GLU A 45 14.32 9.23 0.38
CA GLU A 45 15.42 10.12 0.75
C GLU A 45 14.93 11.50 1.19
N LYS A 46 13.94 12.05 0.49
CA LYS A 46 13.49 13.43 0.72
C LYS A 46 12.15 13.55 1.41
N GLY A 47 11.59 12.44 1.85
CA GLY A 47 10.30 12.49 2.51
C GLY A 47 9.59 11.16 2.54
N TRP A 48 8.26 11.21 2.56
CA TRP A 48 7.42 10.03 2.64
C TRP A 48 6.58 9.88 1.39
N HIS A 49 6.58 8.68 0.84
CA HIS A 49 5.71 8.33 -0.27
C HIS A 49 4.54 7.52 0.26
N PHE A 50 3.32 7.91 -0.13
CA PHE A 50 2.11 7.19 0.21
C PHE A 50 1.41 6.75 -1.06
N GLN A 51 0.97 5.50 -1.05
CA GLN A 51 0.25 4.95 -2.18
C GLN A 51 -1.03 4.29 -1.68
N CYS A 52 -2.14 4.52 -2.38
CA CYS A 52 -3.41 3.91 -2.07
C CYS A 52 -3.89 3.10 -3.26
N LEU A 53 -4.19 1.84 -3.01
CA LEU A 53 -4.77 0.93 -4.00
C LEU A 53 -6.23 0.76 -3.66
N LEU A 54 -7.12 1.02 -4.62
CA LEU A 54 -8.55 1.02 -4.39
C LEU A 54 -9.25 0.11 -5.39
N ALA A 55 -9.93 -0.91 -4.88
CA ALA A 55 -10.79 -1.76 -5.67
C ALA A 55 -12.16 -1.13 -5.77
N GLU A 56 -12.68 -0.97 -6.96
CA GLU A 56 -13.99 -0.37 -7.16
C GLU A 56 -15.11 -1.41 -7.06
N LYS A 57 -14.78 -2.68 -7.23
CA LYS A 57 -15.72 -3.78 -7.14
C LYS A 57 -14.99 -5.05 -6.72
N LYS A 58 -15.78 -6.06 -6.32
CA LYS A 58 -15.21 -7.29 -5.77
C LYS A 58 -14.21 -7.96 -6.70
N MET A 59 -14.48 -7.96 -8.00
CA MET A 59 -13.59 -8.62 -8.95
C MET A 59 -12.22 -7.95 -9.05
N ASP A 60 -12.09 -6.73 -8.56
CA ASP A 60 -10.81 -6.03 -8.54
C ASP A 60 -9.90 -6.49 -7.41
N GLU A 61 -10.41 -7.24 -6.44
CA GLU A 61 -9.62 -7.68 -5.28
C GLU A 61 -8.37 -8.44 -5.70
N ARG A 62 -8.51 -9.29 -6.71
CA ARG A 62 -7.37 -10.09 -7.18
C ARG A 62 -6.25 -9.20 -7.70
N GLU A 63 -6.58 -8.22 -8.51
CA GLU A 63 -5.61 -7.27 -9.05
C GLU A 63 -4.98 -6.45 -7.92
N LEU A 64 -5.81 -6.01 -6.99
CA LEU A 64 -5.35 -5.24 -5.84
C LEU A 64 -4.34 -6.04 -5.01
N MET A 65 -4.64 -7.30 -4.73
CA MET A 65 -3.73 -8.15 -3.95
C MET A 65 -2.44 -8.46 -4.70
N GLN A 66 -2.51 -8.62 -6.01
CA GLN A 66 -1.31 -8.83 -6.82
C GLN A 66 -0.42 -7.61 -6.81
N SER A 67 -1.02 -6.42 -6.92
CA SER A 67 -0.28 -5.17 -6.87
C SER A 67 0.36 -4.97 -5.50
N PHE A 68 -0.37 -5.28 -4.43
CA PHE A 68 0.14 -5.21 -3.08
C PHE A 68 1.34 -6.13 -2.90
N GLN A 69 1.22 -7.37 -3.35
CA GLN A 69 2.32 -8.33 -3.26
C GLN A 69 3.55 -7.84 -3.99
N GLN A 70 3.38 -7.25 -5.18
CA GLN A 70 4.48 -6.71 -5.96
C GLN A 70 5.20 -5.59 -5.21
N ILE A 71 4.43 -4.72 -4.56
CA ILE A 71 5.01 -3.62 -3.78
C ILE A 71 5.80 -4.15 -2.59
N LEU A 72 5.26 -5.17 -1.90
CA LEU A 72 5.95 -5.79 -0.78
C LEU A 72 7.27 -6.42 -1.22
N GLU A 73 7.27 -7.11 -2.34
CA GLU A 73 8.49 -7.72 -2.86
C GLU A 73 9.53 -6.67 -3.21
N ASN A 74 9.12 -5.60 -3.86
CA ASN A 74 10.02 -4.52 -4.22
C ASN A 74 10.57 -3.83 -2.98
N PHE A 75 9.74 -3.63 -1.97
CA PHE A 75 10.17 -3.00 -0.73
C PHE A 75 11.21 -3.85 -0.01
N SER A 76 10.99 -5.16 0.10
CA SER A 76 11.90 -6.02 0.82
C SER A 76 13.21 -6.26 0.08
N GLN A 77 13.20 -6.19 -1.25
CA GLN A 77 14.40 -6.44 -2.06
C GLN A 77 15.14 -5.17 -2.42
N GLY A 78 14.38 -4.15 -2.80
CA GLY A 78 14.94 -2.94 -3.36
C GLY A 78 15.28 -1.88 -2.36
N SER A 79 14.95 -2.14 -1.15
CA SER A 79 15.11 -1.16 -0.09
C SER A 79 16.56 -0.79 0.16
N GLY A 80 17.46 -1.65 -0.18
CA GLY A 80 18.88 -1.35 -0.06
C GLY A 80 19.44 -0.60 -1.24
N CYS A 81 18.64 -0.38 -2.21
CA CYS A 81 19.10 0.28 -3.44
C CYS A 81 18.88 1.76 -3.39
#